data_25adf26397275e4ebba4533b962a4279
#
_entry.id   25adf26397275e4ebba4533b962a4279
#
_cell.length_a   1.000
_cell.length_b   1.000
_cell.length_c   1.000
_cell.angle_alpha   90.00
_cell.angle_beta   90.00
_cell.angle_gamma   90.00
#
_symmetry.space_group_name_H-M   'P 1'
#
loop_
_entity.id
_entity.type
_entity.pdbx_description
1 polymer ?
#
loop_
_entity_poly.entity_id
_entity_poly.type
_entity_poly.pdbx_seq_one_letter_code
_entity_poly.pdbx_strand_id
1 'polypeptide(L)'
;MRAGTEQQPRPATGPAPPPPRRKRSLEERLQVLRDKLIASRLTPNQISMAGFVLNVVAAVLVWQHEFFLGGVVFIVGSICDTLDGGYSRMSGKGTPFGAFLDSTLDRIVEGFVLTAVAVTFTQRGDQLAVAAVVIAVLSSLVVSYTRARAESLGVECKVGIADRLVRVVILSAGLVFADLGALEPAVYVLAALSSFTVVQRILHVRRELVRPASM
;
A
#
# COMPACT_ATOMS: atom_id res chain seq x y z
N MET A 1 27.82 -79.24 41.16
CA MET A 1 27.45 -78.59 39.88
C MET A 1 26.89 -77.22 40.14
N ARG A 2 27.69 -76.14 39.90
CA ARG A 2 27.22 -74.75 40.07
C ARG A 2 27.08 -74.19 38.65
N ALA A 3 25.83 -73.80 38.28
CA ALA A 3 25.55 -73.16 37.04
C ALA A 3 25.94 -71.67 37.14
N GLY A 4 26.87 -71.23 36.27
CA GLY A 4 27.27 -69.82 36.17
C GLY A 4 26.19 -69.00 35.42
N THR A 5 25.75 -67.93 36.05
CA THR A 5 24.84 -66.96 35.45
C THR A 5 25.66 -66.00 34.62
N GLU A 6 25.56 -66.10 33.30
CA GLU A 6 26.19 -65.18 32.32
C GLU A 6 25.42 -63.85 32.34
N GLN A 7 26.07 -62.78 32.84
CA GLN A 7 25.54 -61.43 32.81
C GLN A 7 25.74 -60.85 31.40
N GLN A 8 24.63 -60.64 30.68
CA GLN A 8 24.64 -59.87 29.41
C GLN A 8 25.03 -58.41 29.67
N PRO A 9 25.91 -57.79 28.85
CA PRO A 9 26.29 -56.41 28.98
C PRO A 9 25.09 -55.50 28.59
N ARG A 10 24.73 -54.53 29.46
CA ARG A 10 23.76 -53.49 29.15
C ARG A 10 24.25 -52.63 28.01
N PRO A 11 23.42 -52.34 26.99
CA PRO A 11 23.80 -51.40 25.94
C PRO A 11 23.93 -49.98 26.54
N ALA A 12 25.06 -49.33 26.26
CA ALA A 12 25.34 -47.95 26.65
C ALA A 12 24.39 -47.00 25.90
N THR A 13 23.41 -46.48 26.65
CA THR A 13 22.56 -45.41 26.14
C THR A 13 23.31 -44.07 26.16
N GLY A 14 24.01 -43.79 25.08
CA GLY A 14 24.52 -42.43 24.82
C GLY A 14 23.37 -41.46 24.61
N PRO A 15 23.56 -40.17 24.91
CA PRO A 15 22.52 -39.16 24.67
C PRO A 15 22.08 -39.16 23.21
N ALA A 16 20.75 -39.19 22.98
CA ALA A 16 20.18 -39.15 21.64
C ALA A 16 20.64 -37.89 20.88
N PRO A 17 21.00 -38.02 19.58
CA PRO A 17 21.41 -36.86 18.79
C PRO A 17 20.28 -35.81 18.76
N PRO A 18 20.63 -34.50 18.83
CA PRO A 18 19.65 -33.46 18.79
C PRO A 18 18.85 -33.54 17.49
N PRO A 19 17.51 -33.27 17.53
CA PRO A 19 16.68 -33.38 16.35
C PRO A 19 17.19 -32.40 15.26
N PRO A 20 17.07 -32.76 13.98
CA PRO A 20 17.55 -31.94 12.89
C PRO A 20 16.78 -30.58 12.95
N ARG A 21 17.54 -29.47 12.85
CA ARG A 21 16.95 -28.09 12.78
C ARG A 21 16.06 -28.01 11.54
N ARG A 22 14.77 -28.23 11.72
CA ARG A 22 13.75 -28.10 10.68
C ARG A 22 13.79 -26.65 10.18
N LYS A 23 14.13 -26.46 8.90
CA LYS A 23 14.01 -25.13 8.27
C LYS A 23 12.56 -24.73 8.39
N ARG A 24 12.27 -23.66 9.15
CA ARG A 24 10.92 -23.12 9.30
C ARG A 24 10.35 -22.85 7.92
N SER A 25 9.14 -23.33 7.66
CA SER A 25 8.42 -23.03 6.43
C SER A 25 8.25 -21.52 6.29
N LEU A 26 8.03 -21.03 5.06
CA LEU A 26 7.78 -19.61 4.82
C LEU A 26 6.60 -19.13 5.70
N GLU A 27 5.58 -19.96 5.84
CA GLU A 27 4.40 -19.70 6.67
C GLU A 27 4.74 -19.54 8.16
N GLU A 28 5.57 -20.41 8.71
CA GLU A 28 6.03 -20.30 10.11
C GLU A 28 6.86 -19.04 10.34
N ARG A 29 7.66 -18.61 9.36
CA ARG A 29 8.41 -17.35 9.43
C ARG A 29 7.50 -16.15 9.39
N LEU A 30 6.48 -16.18 8.53
CA LEU A 30 5.47 -15.11 8.43
C LEU A 30 4.63 -15.02 9.71
N GLN A 31 4.24 -16.16 10.30
CA GLN A 31 3.54 -16.18 11.59
C GLN A 31 4.38 -15.57 12.72
N VAL A 32 5.66 -15.97 12.84
CA VAL A 32 6.56 -15.40 13.85
C VAL A 32 6.78 -13.90 13.68
N LEU A 33 6.90 -13.42 12.42
CA LEU A 33 6.98 -11.99 12.13
C LEU A 33 5.68 -11.27 12.52
N ARG A 34 4.55 -11.85 12.18
CA ARG A 34 3.22 -11.33 12.55
C ARG A 34 3.06 -11.23 14.07
N ASP A 35 3.40 -12.28 14.80
CA ASP A 35 3.28 -12.31 16.27
C ASP A 35 4.21 -11.29 16.93
N LYS A 36 5.43 -11.12 16.40
CA LYS A 36 6.37 -10.09 16.85
C LYS A 36 5.86 -8.67 16.58
N LEU A 37 5.24 -8.45 15.41
CA LEU A 37 4.61 -7.17 15.09
C LEU A 37 3.45 -6.86 16.03
N ILE A 38 2.57 -7.85 16.29
CA ILE A 38 1.43 -7.70 17.20
C ILE A 38 1.89 -7.43 18.64
N ALA A 39 2.96 -8.09 19.09
CA ALA A 39 3.55 -7.89 20.41
C ALA A 39 4.35 -6.58 20.52
N SER A 40 4.66 -5.91 19.41
CA SER A 40 5.38 -4.65 19.43
C SER A 40 4.55 -3.52 20.04
N ARG A 41 5.24 -2.52 20.60
CA ARG A 41 4.59 -1.29 21.11
C ARG A 41 4.19 -0.31 20.01
N LEU A 42 4.41 -0.68 18.74
CA LEU A 42 4.06 0.16 17.61
C LEU A 42 2.53 0.32 17.52
N THR A 43 2.12 1.53 17.23
CA THR A 43 0.72 1.83 16.93
C THR A 43 0.52 1.94 15.41
N PRO A 44 -0.66 1.60 14.87
CA PRO A 44 -0.94 1.80 13.44
C PRO A 44 -0.63 3.24 12.99
N ASN A 45 -0.98 4.23 13.78
CA ASN A 45 -0.73 5.65 13.46
C ASN A 45 0.78 5.99 13.34
N GLN A 46 1.66 5.28 14.06
CA GLN A 46 3.10 5.49 13.90
C GLN A 46 3.60 4.95 12.57
N ILE A 47 3.03 3.84 12.09
CA ILE A 47 3.38 3.25 10.81
C ILE A 47 2.87 4.14 9.66
N SER A 48 1.60 4.61 9.73
CA SER A 48 1.05 5.59 8.77
C SER A 48 1.88 6.87 8.73
N MET A 49 2.31 7.39 9.90
CA MET A 49 3.14 8.59 9.95
C MET A 49 4.53 8.36 9.34
N ALA A 50 5.13 7.19 9.55
CA ALA A 50 6.40 6.83 8.91
C ALA A 50 6.26 6.73 7.39
N GLY A 51 5.19 6.08 6.89
CA GLY A 51 4.84 6.04 5.46
C GLY A 51 4.65 7.45 4.88
N PHE A 52 3.91 8.30 5.59
CA PHE A 52 3.71 9.70 5.20
C PHE A 52 5.04 10.46 5.07
N VAL A 53 5.92 10.38 6.08
CA VAL A 53 7.23 11.06 6.04
C VAL A 53 8.07 10.55 4.87
N LEU A 54 8.13 9.24 4.64
CA LEU A 54 8.84 8.67 3.48
C LEU A 54 8.29 9.22 2.17
N ASN A 55 6.99 9.31 2.03
CA ASN A 55 6.37 9.82 0.82
C ASN A 55 6.59 11.34 0.63
N VAL A 56 6.67 12.13 1.71
CA VAL A 56 7.09 13.53 1.64
C VAL A 56 8.55 13.64 1.15
N VAL A 57 9.43 12.77 1.65
CA VAL A 57 10.82 12.68 1.15
C VAL A 57 10.84 12.30 -0.33
N ALA A 58 10.00 11.36 -0.75
CA ALA A 58 9.86 11.02 -2.18
C ALA A 58 9.47 12.24 -3.02
N ALA A 59 8.49 13.04 -2.58
CA ALA A 59 8.08 14.26 -3.29
C ALA A 59 9.23 15.28 -3.39
N VAL A 60 10.03 15.43 -2.33
CA VAL A 60 11.22 16.30 -2.35
C VAL A 60 12.28 15.80 -3.32
N LEU A 61 12.53 14.47 -3.37
CA LEU A 61 13.46 13.87 -4.32
C LEU A 61 13.00 14.09 -5.77
N VAL A 62 11.70 13.88 -6.04
CA VAL A 62 11.10 14.15 -7.36
C VAL A 62 11.25 15.64 -7.74
N TRP A 63 11.04 16.54 -6.80
CA TRP A 63 11.25 17.98 -7.00
C TRP A 63 12.70 18.30 -7.39
N GLN A 64 13.68 17.56 -6.80
CA GLN A 64 15.12 17.70 -7.11
C GLN A 64 15.52 16.96 -8.39
N HIS A 65 14.55 16.42 -9.16
CA HIS A 65 14.77 15.61 -10.36
C HIS A 65 15.42 14.24 -10.13
N GLU A 66 15.49 13.77 -8.88
CA GLU A 66 15.95 12.44 -8.53
C GLU A 66 14.80 11.42 -8.67
N PHE A 67 14.32 11.22 -9.91
CA PHE A 67 13.09 10.47 -10.18
C PHE A 67 13.16 9.02 -9.76
N PHE A 68 14.27 8.32 -10.09
CA PHE A 68 14.44 6.92 -9.73
C PHE A 68 14.39 6.73 -8.21
N LEU A 69 15.19 7.52 -7.48
CA LEU A 69 15.25 7.44 -6.02
C LEU A 69 13.92 7.86 -5.39
N GLY A 70 13.31 8.93 -5.89
CA GLY A 70 11.97 9.37 -5.49
C GLY A 70 10.92 8.30 -5.72
N GLY A 71 10.95 7.62 -6.86
CA GLY A 71 10.06 6.50 -7.17
C GLY A 71 10.22 5.30 -6.23
N VAL A 72 11.47 4.91 -5.93
CA VAL A 72 11.76 3.82 -4.98
C VAL A 72 11.26 4.17 -3.57
N VAL A 73 11.57 5.39 -3.08
CA VAL A 73 11.12 5.84 -1.76
C VAL A 73 9.58 5.94 -1.70
N PHE A 74 8.92 6.38 -2.79
CA PHE A 74 7.47 6.41 -2.90
C PHE A 74 6.84 4.99 -2.81
N ILE A 75 7.45 3.99 -3.46
CA ILE A 75 7.04 2.59 -3.34
C ILE A 75 7.15 2.11 -1.89
N VAL A 76 8.28 2.36 -1.24
CA VAL A 76 8.52 1.94 0.16
C VAL A 76 7.51 2.61 1.10
N GLY A 77 7.29 3.91 0.98
CA GLY A 77 6.28 4.64 1.76
C GLY A 77 4.88 4.10 1.56
N SER A 78 4.48 3.82 0.31
CA SER A 78 3.16 3.26 -0.01
C SER A 78 2.97 1.81 0.47
N ILE A 79 4.04 1.02 0.56
CA ILE A 79 4.00 -0.31 1.19
C ILE A 79 3.77 -0.17 2.70
N CYS A 80 4.44 0.78 3.37
CA CYS A 80 4.23 1.06 4.79
C CYS A 80 2.76 1.39 5.08
N ASP A 81 2.14 2.26 4.27
CA ASP A 81 0.72 2.62 4.38
C ASP A 81 -0.20 1.39 4.17
N THR A 82 0.13 0.49 3.26
CA THR A 82 -0.64 -0.74 3.06
C THR A 82 -0.52 -1.70 4.26
N LEU A 83 0.66 -1.73 4.90
CA LEU A 83 0.93 -2.59 6.04
C LEU A 83 0.23 -2.11 7.31
N ASP A 84 0.08 -0.80 7.55
CA ASP A 84 -0.59 -0.27 8.74
C ASP A 84 -2.07 -0.62 8.78
N GLY A 85 -2.78 -0.54 7.65
CA GLY A 85 -4.15 -0.99 7.51
C GLY A 85 -4.30 -2.51 7.79
N GLY A 86 -3.34 -3.32 7.33
CA GLY A 86 -3.25 -4.74 7.66
C GLY A 86 -2.99 -4.97 9.15
N TYR A 87 -2.01 -4.26 9.71
CA TYR A 87 -1.65 -4.33 11.12
C TYR A 87 -2.79 -3.88 12.05
N SER A 88 -3.48 -2.80 11.71
CA SER A 88 -4.65 -2.28 12.42
C SER A 88 -5.74 -3.35 12.58
N ARG A 89 -6.09 -4.03 11.48
CA ARG A 89 -7.08 -5.13 11.49
C ARG A 89 -6.64 -6.34 12.29
N MET A 90 -5.35 -6.72 12.21
CA MET A 90 -4.81 -7.90 12.90
C MET A 90 -4.60 -7.67 14.40
N SER A 91 -4.16 -6.47 14.80
CA SER A 91 -3.83 -6.16 16.19
C SER A 91 -5.02 -5.71 17.04
N GLY A 92 -6.16 -5.39 16.41
CA GLY A 92 -7.32 -4.79 17.08
C GLY A 92 -7.05 -3.38 17.64
N LYS A 93 -5.91 -2.75 17.29
CA LYS A 93 -5.50 -1.42 17.77
C LYS A 93 -6.00 -0.28 16.86
N GLY A 94 -6.77 -0.61 15.81
CA GLY A 94 -7.33 0.37 14.90
C GLY A 94 -8.35 1.28 15.59
N THR A 95 -8.29 2.58 15.29
CA THR A 95 -9.26 3.56 15.74
C THR A 95 -9.95 4.22 14.56
N PRO A 96 -11.21 4.70 14.70
CA PRO A 96 -11.88 5.46 13.65
C PRO A 96 -11.08 6.70 13.21
N PHE A 97 -10.45 7.38 14.17
CA PHE A 97 -9.57 8.52 13.87
C PHE A 97 -8.31 8.09 13.10
N GLY A 98 -7.71 6.94 13.44
CA GLY A 98 -6.58 6.40 12.69
C GLY A 98 -6.91 6.12 11.23
N ALA A 99 -8.07 5.50 10.96
CA ALA A 99 -8.53 5.24 9.61
C ALA A 99 -8.84 6.54 8.82
N PHE A 100 -9.40 7.54 9.49
CA PHE A 100 -9.59 8.87 8.90
C PHE A 100 -8.26 9.53 8.57
N LEU A 101 -7.32 9.54 9.53
CA LEU A 101 -6.01 10.16 9.38
C LEU A 101 -5.22 9.51 8.24
N ASP A 102 -5.10 8.19 8.23
CA ASP A 102 -4.46 7.41 7.19
C ASP A 102 -5.00 7.76 5.81
N SER A 103 -6.33 7.66 5.64
CA SER A 103 -6.97 8.00 4.37
C SER A 103 -6.75 9.46 3.95
N THR A 104 -6.55 10.40 4.87
CA THR A 104 -6.29 11.82 4.59
C THR A 104 -4.85 12.02 4.18
N LEU A 105 -3.90 11.45 4.92
CA LEU A 105 -2.46 11.53 4.62
C LEU A 105 -2.14 10.95 3.24
N ASP A 106 -2.77 9.85 2.87
CA ASP A 106 -2.67 9.25 1.55
C ASP A 106 -2.92 10.23 0.40
N ARG A 107 -3.96 11.03 0.52
CA ARG A 107 -4.35 11.98 -0.52
C ARG A 107 -3.40 13.18 -0.57
N ILE A 108 -2.96 13.63 0.61
CA ILE A 108 -1.98 14.73 0.71
C ILE A 108 -0.68 14.32 0.04
N VAL A 109 -0.19 13.11 0.32
CA VAL A 109 1.05 12.58 -0.25
C VAL A 109 0.96 12.43 -1.77
N GLU A 110 -0.11 11.81 -2.27
CA GLU A 110 -0.33 11.68 -3.72
C GLU A 110 -0.32 13.07 -4.39
N GLY A 111 -0.96 14.06 -3.75
CA GLY A 111 -0.95 15.45 -4.19
C GLY A 111 0.45 16.06 -4.21
N PHE A 112 1.28 15.82 -3.18
CA PHE A 112 2.65 16.35 -3.12
C PHE A 112 3.53 15.77 -4.22
N VAL A 113 3.51 14.45 -4.43
CA VAL A 113 4.29 13.81 -5.49
C VAL A 113 3.86 14.31 -6.88
N LEU A 114 2.56 14.39 -7.14
CA LEU A 114 2.04 14.93 -8.39
C LEU A 114 2.37 16.41 -8.58
N THR A 115 2.40 17.20 -7.50
CA THR A 115 2.83 18.61 -7.56
C THR A 115 4.31 18.71 -7.94
N ALA A 116 5.18 17.87 -7.39
CA ALA A 116 6.58 17.82 -7.79
C ALA A 116 6.76 17.44 -9.28
N VAL A 117 5.94 16.51 -9.77
CA VAL A 117 5.90 16.15 -11.20
C VAL A 117 5.42 17.33 -12.06
N ALA A 118 4.39 18.09 -11.61
CA ALA A 118 3.91 19.27 -12.32
C ALA A 118 5.01 20.33 -12.45
N VAL A 119 5.81 20.56 -11.41
CA VAL A 119 6.97 21.49 -11.46
C VAL A 119 7.96 21.05 -12.51
N THR A 120 8.28 19.74 -12.59
CA THR A 120 9.17 19.19 -13.62
C THR A 120 8.66 19.50 -15.04
N PHE A 121 7.38 19.26 -15.32
CA PHE A 121 6.82 19.54 -16.65
C PHE A 121 6.73 21.05 -16.94
N THR A 122 6.46 21.87 -15.92
CA THR A 122 6.49 23.34 -16.06
C THR A 122 7.87 23.82 -16.47
N GLN A 123 8.94 23.29 -15.86
CA GLN A 123 10.31 23.63 -16.21
C GLN A 123 10.72 23.18 -17.61
N ARG A 124 10.11 22.10 -18.11
CA ARG A 124 10.28 21.62 -19.50
C ARG A 124 9.43 22.40 -20.51
N GLY A 125 8.55 23.29 -20.07
CA GLY A 125 7.62 24.02 -20.92
C GLY A 125 6.47 23.17 -21.48
N ASP A 126 6.25 21.98 -20.92
CA ASP A 126 5.21 21.04 -21.37
C ASP A 126 3.87 21.34 -20.69
N GLN A 127 3.13 22.29 -21.28
CA GLN A 127 1.84 22.72 -20.76
C GLN A 127 0.79 21.60 -20.79
N LEU A 128 0.85 20.69 -21.76
CA LEU A 128 -0.12 19.61 -21.88
C LEU A 128 0.08 18.57 -20.76
N ALA A 129 1.32 18.22 -20.47
CA ALA A 129 1.65 17.34 -19.35
C ALA A 129 1.28 17.98 -18.00
N VAL A 130 1.49 19.29 -17.82
CA VAL A 130 1.03 20.03 -16.62
C VAL A 130 -0.49 19.94 -16.48
N ALA A 131 -1.24 20.17 -17.55
CA ALA A 131 -2.71 20.04 -17.53
C ALA A 131 -3.14 18.61 -17.16
N ALA A 132 -2.47 17.60 -17.71
CA ALA A 132 -2.73 16.20 -17.36
C ALA A 132 -2.46 15.90 -15.87
N VAL A 133 -1.38 16.46 -15.27
CA VAL A 133 -1.14 16.34 -13.82
C VAL A 133 -2.28 16.96 -13.01
N VAL A 134 -2.75 18.14 -13.39
CA VAL A 134 -3.90 18.81 -12.70
C VAL A 134 -5.15 17.94 -12.77
N ILE A 135 -5.45 17.37 -13.95
CA ILE A 135 -6.56 16.43 -14.12
C ILE A 135 -6.34 15.17 -13.27
N ALA A 136 -5.13 14.62 -13.22
CA ALA A 136 -4.81 13.45 -12.39
C ALA A 136 -5.05 13.73 -10.89
N VAL A 137 -4.58 14.86 -10.37
CA VAL A 137 -4.81 15.28 -8.97
C VAL A 137 -6.32 15.41 -8.69
N LEU A 138 -7.03 16.17 -9.53
CA LEU A 138 -8.46 16.40 -9.35
C LEU A 138 -9.23 15.07 -9.38
N SER A 139 -9.01 14.25 -10.40
CA SER A 139 -9.73 12.98 -10.55
C SER A 139 -9.39 11.99 -9.44
N SER A 140 -8.14 11.91 -8.97
CA SER A 140 -7.73 11.07 -7.84
C SER A 140 -8.46 11.45 -6.55
N LEU A 141 -8.58 12.76 -6.26
CA LEU A 141 -9.34 13.27 -5.12
C LEU A 141 -10.82 12.95 -5.26
N VAL A 142 -11.40 13.17 -6.46
CA VAL A 142 -12.83 12.89 -6.73
C VAL A 142 -13.13 11.40 -6.67
N VAL A 143 -12.24 10.51 -7.15
CA VAL A 143 -12.34 9.05 -6.97
C VAL A 143 -12.50 8.71 -5.48
N SER A 144 -11.67 9.28 -4.63
CA SER A 144 -11.73 9.04 -3.19
C SER A 144 -12.98 9.63 -2.55
N TYR A 145 -13.33 10.87 -2.93
CA TYR A 145 -14.52 11.56 -2.45
C TYR A 145 -15.81 10.83 -2.83
N THR A 146 -15.95 10.40 -4.08
CA THR A 146 -17.16 9.70 -4.56
C THR A 146 -17.39 8.40 -3.80
N ARG A 147 -16.34 7.66 -3.44
CA ARG A 147 -16.45 6.49 -2.59
C ARG A 147 -16.93 6.84 -1.18
N ALA A 148 -16.25 7.78 -0.51
CA ALA A 148 -16.63 8.19 0.84
C ALA A 148 -18.07 8.76 0.88
N ARG A 149 -18.47 9.51 -0.15
CA ARG A 149 -19.83 10.05 -0.26
C ARG A 149 -20.86 8.96 -0.50
N ALA A 150 -20.59 7.99 -1.36
CA ALA A 150 -21.48 6.84 -1.57
C ALA A 150 -21.68 6.03 -0.28
N GLU A 151 -20.60 5.71 0.42
CA GLU A 151 -20.63 4.98 1.69
C GLU A 151 -21.42 5.78 2.76
N SER A 152 -21.34 7.12 2.79
CA SER A 152 -22.13 7.97 3.68
C SER A 152 -23.64 7.98 3.35
N LEU A 153 -24.02 7.59 2.15
CA LEU A 153 -25.40 7.41 1.70
C LEU A 153 -25.88 5.96 1.85
N GLY A 154 -25.07 5.08 2.47
CA GLY A 154 -25.37 3.67 2.63
C GLY A 154 -25.15 2.81 1.38
N VAL A 155 -24.51 3.34 0.35
CA VAL A 155 -24.20 2.62 -0.89
C VAL A 155 -22.76 2.12 -0.88
N GLU A 156 -22.56 0.82 -1.00
CA GLU A 156 -21.22 0.23 -1.15
C GLU A 156 -20.63 0.60 -2.52
N CYS A 157 -19.43 1.20 -2.54
CA CYS A 157 -18.81 1.70 -3.77
C CYS A 157 -17.37 1.17 -3.92
N LYS A 158 -17.26 -0.12 -4.28
CA LYS A 158 -15.97 -0.79 -4.55
C LYS A 158 -15.61 -0.84 -6.04
N VAL A 159 -16.44 -0.23 -6.89
CA VAL A 159 -16.22 -0.18 -8.34
C VAL A 159 -15.15 0.84 -8.72
N GLY A 160 -14.55 0.63 -9.88
CA GLY A 160 -13.57 1.53 -10.49
C GLY A 160 -12.22 0.83 -10.72
N ILE A 161 -11.57 1.17 -11.85
CA ILE A 161 -10.30 0.56 -12.26
C ILE A 161 -9.13 1.22 -11.54
N ALA A 162 -9.12 2.56 -11.45
CA ALA A 162 -8.05 3.32 -10.83
C ALA A 162 -8.31 3.54 -9.33
N ASP A 163 -8.29 2.46 -8.55
CA ASP A 163 -8.21 2.56 -7.10
C ASP A 163 -6.83 3.10 -6.68
N ARG A 164 -6.61 3.31 -5.38
CA ARG A 164 -5.36 3.85 -4.86
C ARG A 164 -4.15 3.01 -5.28
N LEU A 165 -4.26 1.67 -5.18
CA LEU A 165 -3.15 0.78 -5.50
C LEU A 165 -2.72 0.92 -6.97
N VAL A 166 -3.67 0.93 -7.89
CA VAL A 166 -3.40 1.08 -9.33
C VAL A 166 -2.73 2.42 -9.61
N ARG A 167 -3.20 3.53 -9.00
CA ARG A 167 -2.60 4.85 -9.17
C ARG A 167 -1.17 4.91 -8.64
N VAL A 168 -0.92 4.34 -7.45
CA VAL A 168 0.44 4.23 -6.88
C VAL A 168 1.35 3.45 -7.81
N VAL A 169 0.90 2.30 -8.36
CA VAL A 169 1.71 1.50 -9.29
C VAL A 169 2.04 2.26 -10.56
N ILE A 170 1.06 2.94 -11.17
CA ILE A 170 1.29 3.72 -12.41
C ILE A 170 2.28 4.86 -12.14
N LEU A 171 2.07 5.64 -11.07
CA LEU A 171 2.94 6.76 -10.73
C LEU A 171 4.35 6.29 -10.37
N SER A 172 4.47 5.23 -9.60
CA SER A 172 5.76 4.63 -9.25
C SER A 172 6.52 4.15 -10.48
N ALA A 173 5.83 3.46 -11.40
CA ALA A 173 6.44 3.01 -12.65
C ALA A 173 6.90 4.21 -13.51
N GLY A 174 6.07 5.26 -13.61
CA GLY A 174 6.44 6.50 -14.29
C GLY A 174 7.69 7.15 -13.72
N LEU A 175 7.83 7.20 -12.38
CA LEU A 175 8.98 7.77 -11.69
C LEU A 175 10.23 6.91 -11.85
N VAL A 176 10.14 5.60 -11.58
CA VAL A 176 11.28 4.67 -11.64
C VAL A 176 11.87 4.60 -13.07
N PHE A 177 11.03 4.66 -14.08
CA PHE A 177 11.44 4.62 -15.49
C PHE A 177 11.42 6.00 -16.18
N ALA A 178 11.52 7.09 -15.41
CA ALA A 178 11.49 8.46 -15.93
C ALA A 178 12.60 8.74 -16.95
N ASP A 179 13.78 8.18 -16.73
CA ASP A 179 14.93 8.31 -17.66
C ASP A 179 14.68 7.63 -19.02
N LEU A 180 13.76 6.66 -19.07
CA LEU A 180 13.29 6.04 -20.30
C LEU A 180 12.09 6.76 -20.92
N GLY A 181 11.71 7.93 -20.40
CA GLY A 181 10.57 8.72 -20.88
C GLY A 181 9.21 8.23 -20.39
N ALA A 182 9.14 7.36 -19.36
CA ALA A 182 7.89 6.77 -18.90
C ALA A 182 7.03 7.72 -18.04
N LEU A 183 7.59 8.81 -17.51
CA LEU A 183 6.89 9.70 -16.58
C LEU A 183 5.68 10.40 -17.26
N GLU A 184 5.87 10.94 -18.44
CA GLU A 184 4.83 11.65 -19.18
C GLU A 184 3.65 10.71 -19.55
N PRO A 185 3.85 9.56 -20.24
CA PRO A 185 2.75 8.66 -20.54
C PRO A 185 2.08 8.09 -19.28
N ALA A 186 2.83 7.88 -18.18
CA ALA A 186 2.24 7.45 -16.92
C ALA A 186 1.24 8.48 -16.36
N VAL A 187 1.55 9.77 -16.45
CA VAL A 187 0.65 10.85 -16.04
C VAL A 187 -0.61 10.91 -16.91
N TYR A 188 -0.49 10.78 -18.23
CA TYR A 188 -1.67 10.72 -19.12
C TYR A 188 -2.56 9.52 -18.80
N VAL A 189 -1.97 8.34 -18.61
CA VAL A 189 -2.71 7.13 -18.23
C VAL A 189 -3.39 7.32 -16.88
N LEU A 190 -2.70 7.91 -15.90
CA LEU A 190 -3.24 8.19 -14.57
C LEU A 190 -4.45 9.14 -14.65
N ALA A 191 -4.34 10.24 -15.40
CA ALA A 191 -5.42 11.20 -15.60
C ALA A 191 -6.65 10.56 -16.26
N ALA A 192 -6.43 9.79 -17.34
CA ALA A 192 -7.50 9.12 -18.07
C ALA A 192 -8.21 8.06 -17.22
N LEU A 193 -7.47 7.15 -16.60
CA LEU A 193 -8.06 6.07 -15.82
C LEU A 193 -8.76 6.57 -14.56
N SER A 194 -8.20 7.58 -13.88
CA SER A 194 -8.85 8.17 -12.71
C SER A 194 -10.13 8.90 -13.09
N SER A 195 -10.14 9.68 -14.18
CA SER A 195 -11.34 10.34 -14.70
C SER A 195 -12.41 9.32 -15.10
N PHE A 196 -12.03 8.26 -15.80
CA PHE A 196 -12.95 7.17 -16.14
C PHE A 196 -13.53 6.50 -14.90
N THR A 197 -12.72 6.28 -13.87
CA THR A 197 -13.17 5.71 -12.59
C THR A 197 -14.18 6.59 -11.88
N VAL A 198 -14.04 7.92 -11.94
CA VAL A 198 -15.05 8.86 -11.43
C VAL A 198 -16.39 8.63 -12.10
N VAL A 199 -16.42 8.54 -13.44
CA VAL A 199 -17.64 8.27 -14.20
C VAL A 199 -18.25 6.91 -13.81
N GLN A 200 -17.43 5.85 -13.71
CA GLN A 200 -17.90 4.53 -13.28
C GLN A 200 -18.60 4.58 -11.91
N ARG A 201 -18.00 5.30 -10.94
CA ARG A 201 -18.57 5.45 -9.59
C ARG A 201 -19.87 6.24 -9.58
N ILE A 202 -19.94 7.34 -10.32
CA ILE A 202 -21.18 8.13 -10.44
C ILE A 202 -22.31 7.27 -11.02
N LEU A 203 -22.04 6.53 -12.09
CA LEU A 203 -23.04 5.67 -12.73
C LEU A 203 -23.47 4.52 -11.83
N HIS A 204 -22.54 3.93 -11.09
CA HIS A 204 -22.84 2.88 -10.12
C HIS A 204 -23.75 3.39 -9.00
N VAL A 205 -23.36 4.48 -8.33
CA VAL A 205 -24.14 5.06 -7.24
C VAL A 205 -25.55 5.49 -7.71
N ARG A 206 -25.65 6.08 -8.91
CA ARG A 206 -26.94 6.40 -9.51
C ARG A 206 -27.82 5.16 -9.65
N ARG A 207 -27.28 4.04 -10.14
CA ARG A 207 -28.05 2.79 -10.32
C ARG A 207 -28.54 2.22 -8.99
N GLU A 208 -27.69 2.25 -7.97
CA GLU A 208 -28.03 1.72 -6.64
C GLU A 208 -29.08 2.60 -5.93
N LEU A 209 -28.99 3.92 -6.02
CA LEU A 209 -29.96 4.83 -5.39
C LEU A 209 -31.31 4.91 -6.11
N VAL A 210 -31.35 4.65 -7.43
CA VAL A 210 -32.60 4.70 -8.24
C VAL A 210 -33.28 3.33 -8.31
N ARG A 211 -32.63 2.24 -7.90
CA ARG A 211 -33.28 0.93 -7.79
C ARG A 211 -34.46 1.03 -6.80
N PRO A 212 -35.71 0.70 -7.22
CA PRO A 212 -36.80 0.60 -6.27
C PRO A 212 -36.42 -0.47 -5.24
N ALA A 213 -36.66 -0.16 -3.95
CA ALA A 213 -36.53 -1.14 -2.89
C ALA A 213 -37.38 -2.35 -3.30
N SER A 214 -36.73 -3.48 -3.61
CA SER A 214 -37.44 -4.75 -3.84
C SER A 214 -38.14 -5.09 -2.52
N MET A 215 -39.48 -4.91 -2.52
CA MET A 215 -40.35 -5.41 -1.46
C MET A 215 -40.18 -6.93 -1.31
#